data_995242c4b41ff9863c8f91abd860da7c
#
_entry.id   995242c4b41ff9863c8f91abd860da7c
#
_cell.length_a   1.000
_cell.length_b   1.000
_cell.length_c   1.000
_cell.angle_alpha   90.00
_cell.angle_beta   90.00
_cell.angle_gamma   90.00
#
_symmetry.space_group_name_H-M   'P 1'
#
loop_
_entity.id
_entity.type
_entity.pdbx_description
1 polymer ?
#
loop_
_entity_poly.entity_id
_entity_poly.type
_entity_poly.pdbx_seq_one_letter_code
_entity_poly.pdbx_strand_id
1 'polypeptide(L)'
;INPATGEAFDTITLATEEEVNDAIEKSQQAQLEWERVPQPTRAEHVKLLIPLLEKNRDEIAQLYVKEQGKTLAQAYGEIDKSISFIDYMTSLSMSDKGRVLQNSIANETIQIINKPIGVTAGIVPWNAPILVLMRKVIPAIVTGCSVVIKPSEETTLLTLRLAELFRASTIPAGLIQIVPGTGETVGTQLASHKDIQLISLTGSMRAVSYTHLTLPTICSV
;
A
#
# COMPACT_ATOMS: atom_id res chain seq x y z
N ILE A 1 -6.14 8.23 20.64
CA ILE A 1 -7.22 8.43 21.64
C ILE A 1 -8.27 7.34 21.44
N ASN A 2 -8.77 6.73 22.53
CA ASN A 2 -9.88 5.79 22.45
C ASN A 2 -11.20 6.58 22.34
N PRO A 3 -11.96 6.45 21.24
CA PRO A 3 -13.19 7.22 21.03
C PRO A 3 -14.32 6.86 22.02
N ALA A 4 -14.27 5.70 22.67
CA ALA A 4 -15.27 5.30 23.68
C ALA A 4 -15.03 5.93 25.05
N THR A 5 -13.78 6.25 25.41
CA THR A 5 -13.42 6.80 26.74
C THR A 5 -12.90 8.23 26.66
N GLY A 6 -12.47 8.70 25.49
CA GLY A 6 -11.80 9.99 25.30
C GLY A 6 -10.35 10.01 25.80
N GLU A 7 -9.83 8.89 26.31
CA GLU A 7 -8.48 8.82 26.89
C GLU A 7 -7.43 8.51 25.84
N ALA A 8 -6.26 9.15 25.94
CA ALA A 8 -5.09 8.78 25.18
C ALA A 8 -4.56 7.43 25.71
N PHE A 9 -4.30 6.49 24.80
CA PHE A 9 -3.78 5.17 25.18
C PHE A 9 -2.43 4.85 24.53
N ASP A 10 -2.02 5.70 23.58
CA ASP A 10 -0.72 5.62 22.95
C ASP A 10 -0.34 6.95 22.31
N THR A 11 0.93 7.09 21.88
CA THR A 11 1.46 8.27 21.23
C THR A 11 2.28 7.85 20.01
N ILE A 12 2.13 8.58 18.91
CA ILE A 12 2.84 8.31 17.65
C ILE A 12 3.69 9.52 17.31
N THR A 13 4.96 9.28 16.98
CA THR A 13 5.82 10.31 16.39
C THR A 13 5.51 10.42 14.90
N LEU A 14 5.27 11.65 14.45
CA LEU A 14 5.09 11.93 13.02
C LEU A 14 6.45 11.93 12.32
N ALA A 15 6.46 11.42 11.08
CA ALA A 15 7.67 11.40 10.28
C ALA A 15 8.11 12.79 9.86
N THR A 16 9.41 13.04 9.95
CA THR A 16 10.07 14.23 9.41
C THR A 16 10.19 14.12 7.89
N GLU A 17 10.49 15.25 7.23
CA GLU A 17 10.74 15.29 5.79
C GLU A 17 11.90 14.36 5.39
N GLU A 18 12.96 14.30 6.20
CA GLU A 18 14.12 13.45 5.99
C GLU A 18 13.75 11.96 6.09
N GLU A 19 12.95 11.57 7.08
CA GLU A 19 12.47 10.19 7.24
C GLU A 19 11.58 9.75 6.07
N VAL A 20 10.78 10.64 5.51
CA VAL A 20 9.98 10.36 4.31
C VAL A 20 10.88 10.15 3.09
N ASN A 21 11.89 10.98 2.89
CA ASN A 21 12.86 10.83 1.80
C ASN A 21 13.64 9.51 1.92
N ASP A 22 14.10 9.18 3.12
CA ASP A 22 14.78 7.90 3.43
C ASP A 22 13.87 6.69 3.15
N ALA A 23 12.58 6.77 3.50
CA ALA A 23 11.61 5.72 3.21
C ALA A 23 11.41 5.53 1.69
N ILE A 24 11.38 6.62 0.91
CA ILE A 24 11.26 6.56 -0.55
C ILE A 24 12.53 5.95 -1.17
N GLU A 25 13.71 6.35 -0.72
CA GLU A 25 14.99 5.81 -1.20
C GLU A 25 15.10 4.30 -0.91
N LYS A 26 14.78 3.88 0.32
CA LYS A 26 14.73 2.45 0.67
C LYS A 26 13.73 1.68 -0.19
N SER A 27 12.57 2.27 -0.45
CA SER A 27 11.55 1.68 -1.34
C SER A 27 12.06 1.52 -2.77
N GLN A 28 12.81 2.49 -3.28
CA GLN A 28 13.39 2.44 -4.62
C GLN A 28 14.45 1.32 -4.73
N GLN A 29 15.34 1.22 -3.77
CA GLN A 29 16.36 0.17 -3.72
C GLN A 29 15.74 -1.23 -3.67
N ALA A 30 14.76 -1.43 -2.78
CA ALA A 30 14.06 -2.70 -2.67
C ALA A 30 13.25 -3.06 -3.92
N GLN A 31 12.66 -2.07 -4.59
CA GLN A 31 11.87 -2.25 -5.80
C GLN A 31 12.72 -2.78 -6.96
N LEU A 32 13.94 -2.26 -7.16
CA LEU A 32 14.86 -2.69 -8.24
C LEU A 32 15.22 -4.18 -8.14
N GLU A 33 15.31 -4.74 -6.95
CA GLU A 33 15.53 -6.17 -6.76
C GLU A 33 14.21 -6.95 -6.89
N TRP A 34 13.10 -6.40 -6.39
CA TRP A 34 11.80 -7.06 -6.41
C TRP A 34 11.21 -7.19 -7.81
N GLU A 35 11.43 -6.25 -8.70
CA GLU A 35 10.95 -6.34 -10.09
C GLU A 35 11.56 -7.51 -10.86
N ARG A 36 12.75 -7.98 -10.47
CA ARG A 36 13.44 -9.13 -11.05
C ARG A 36 12.87 -10.47 -10.59
N VAL A 37 12.14 -10.47 -9.48
CA VAL A 37 11.49 -11.68 -8.98
C VAL A 37 10.31 -12.04 -9.89
N PRO A 38 10.18 -13.29 -10.36
CA PRO A 38 9.05 -13.70 -11.21
C PRO A 38 7.71 -13.42 -10.53
N GLN A 39 6.73 -12.97 -11.31
CA GLN A 39 5.40 -12.60 -10.77
C GLN A 39 4.72 -13.72 -9.98
N PRO A 40 4.75 -15.02 -10.37
CA PRO A 40 4.21 -16.09 -9.55
C PRO A 40 4.85 -16.16 -8.17
N THR A 41 6.18 -16.04 -8.10
CA THR A 41 6.92 -16.04 -6.83
C THR A 41 6.55 -14.85 -5.95
N ARG A 42 6.38 -13.64 -6.54
CA ARG A 42 5.86 -12.48 -5.80
C ARG A 42 4.48 -12.76 -5.20
N ALA A 43 3.60 -13.37 -5.98
CA ALA A 43 2.26 -13.74 -5.51
C ALA A 43 2.30 -14.73 -4.34
N GLU A 44 3.22 -15.72 -4.38
CA GLU A 44 3.42 -16.66 -3.27
C GLU A 44 3.86 -15.95 -1.98
N HIS A 45 4.84 -15.04 -2.06
CA HIS A 45 5.28 -14.23 -0.91
C HIS A 45 4.13 -13.40 -0.33
N VAL A 46 3.31 -12.78 -1.19
CA VAL A 46 2.15 -11.99 -0.76
C VAL A 46 1.09 -12.85 -0.10
N LYS A 47 0.84 -14.06 -0.62
CA LYS A 47 -0.14 -15.00 -0.07
C LYS A 47 0.20 -15.44 1.35
N LEU A 48 1.48 -15.46 1.73
CA LEU A 48 1.93 -15.77 3.09
C LEU A 48 1.53 -14.71 4.13
N LEU A 49 1.01 -13.55 3.73
CA LEU A 49 0.39 -12.60 4.65
C LEU A 49 -0.93 -13.13 5.25
N ILE A 50 -1.64 -14.01 4.55
CA ILE A 50 -2.93 -14.55 5.00
C ILE A 50 -2.79 -15.24 6.37
N PRO A 51 -1.95 -16.27 6.55
CA PRO A 51 -1.81 -16.93 7.84
C PRO A 51 -1.28 -15.99 8.94
N LEU A 52 -0.52 -14.95 8.60
CA LEU A 52 -0.10 -13.94 9.57
C LEU A 52 -1.27 -13.09 10.07
N LEU A 53 -2.16 -12.67 9.16
CA LEU A 53 -3.38 -11.94 9.53
C LEU A 53 -4.33 -12.81 10.34
N GLU A 54 -4.54 -14.07 9.96
CA GLU A 54 -5.37 -15.03 10.69
C GLU A 54 -4.85 -15.25 12.11
N LYS A 55 -3.54 -15.48 12.27
CA LYS A 55 -2.90 -15.69 13.57
C LYS A 55 -3.03 -14.50 14.52
N ASN A 56 -2.98 -13.27 13.99
CA ASN A 56 -3.03 -12.03 14.77
C ASN A 56 -4.42 -11.38 14.73
N ARG A 57 -5.44 -12.07 14.24
CA ARG A 57 -6.78 -11.55 13.96
C ARG A 57 -7.43 -10.90 15.17
N ASP A 58 -7.36 -11.53 16.33
CA ASP A 58 -8.00 -11.05 17.56
C ASP A 58 -7.30 -9.78 18.09
N GLU A 59 -5.98 -9.77 18.08
CA GLU A 59 -5.19 -8.60 18.51
C GLU A 59 -5.45 -7.39 17.61
N ILE A 60 -5.42 -7.59 16.29
CA ILE A 60 -5.71 -6.54 15.30
C ILE A 60 -7.14 -6.02 15.48
N ALA A 61 -8.12 -6.90 15.68
CA ALA A 61 -9.51 -6.51 15.86
C ALA A 61 -9.72 -5.70 17.15
N GLN A 62 -9.07 -6.09 18.25
CA GLN A 62 -9.14 -5.34 19.52
C GLN A 62 -8.49 -3.96 19.40
N LEU A 63 -7.32 -3.87 18.76
CA LEU A 63 -6.66 -2.59 18.51
C LEU A 63 -7.55 -1.69 17.65
N TYR A 64 -8.18 -2.25 16.61
CA TYR A 64 -9.09 -1.52 15.72
C TYR A 64 -10.30 -0.96 16.46
N VAL A 65 -10.93 -1.75 17.35
CA VAL A 65 -12.01 -1.27 18.23
C VAL A 65 -11.52 -0.13 19.11
N LYS A 66 -10.34 -0.27 19.70
CA LYS A 66 -9.77 0.70 20.63
C LYS A 66 -9.38 2.02 19.96
N GLU A 67 -8.86 1.98 18.73
CA GLU A 67 -8.36 3.17 18.01
C GLU A 67 -9.48 3.88 17.25
N GLN A 68 -10.38 3.12 16.59
CA GLN A 68 -11.36 3.70 15.65
C GLN A 68 -12.81 3.66 16.16
N GLY A 69 -13.11 2.87 17.18
CA GLY A 69 -14.44 2.78 17.79
C GLY A 69 -15.42 1.88 17.04
N LYS A 70 -15.00 1.09 16.08
CA LYS A 70 -15.85 0.07 15.45
C LYS A 70 -16.25 -1.04 16.41
N THR A 71 -17.36 -1.71 16.11
CA THR A 71 -17.69 -2.96 16.82
C THR A 71 -16.70 -4.07 16.47
N LEU A 72 -16.51 -5.01 17.38
CA LEU A 72 -15.62 -6.15 17.18
C LEU A 72 -16.01 -6.98 15.93
N ALA A 73 -17.31 -7.14 15.70
CA ALA A 73 -17.83 -7.83 14.51
C ALA A 73 -17.47 -7.12 13.20
N GLN A 74 -17.51 -5.79 13.19
CA GLN A 74 -17.08 -4.99 12.02
C GLN A 74 -15.57 -5.08 11.81
N ALA A 75 -14.77 -5.07 12.89
CA ALA A 75 -13.33 -5.22 12.82
C ALA A 75 -12.95 -6.59 12.21
N TYR A 76 -13.54 -7.67 12.70
CA TYR A 76 -13.35 -9.01 12.11
C TYR A 76 -13.77 -9.06 10.64
N GLY A 77 -14.93 -8.51 10.30
CA GLY A 77 -15.43 -8.50 8.94
C GLY A 77 -14.51 -7.73 7.96
N GLU A 78 -13.79 -6.71 8.43
CA GLU A 78 -12.83 -5.99 7.60
C GLU A 78 -11.53 -6.78 7.41
N ILE A 79 -11.06 -7.48 8.45
CA ILE A 79 -9.91 -8.38 8.35
C ILE A 79 -10.22 -9.52 7.36
N ASP A 80 -11.38 -10.15 7.48
CA ASP A 80 -11.80 -11.24 6.59
C ASP A 80 -11.90 -10.79 5.12
N LYS A 81 -12.44 -9.60 4.88
CA LYS A 81 -12.45 -8.98 3.53
C LYS A 81 -11.04 -8.69 3.01
N SER A 82 -10.13 -8.29 3.89
CA SER A 82 -8.73 -8.05 3.53
C SER A 82 -8.00 -9.33 3.15
N ILE A 83 -8.22 -10.41 3.88
CA ILE A 83 -7.72 -11.75 3.55
C ILE A 83 -8.26 -12.21 2.18
N SER A 84 -9.58 -12.09 1.97
CA SER A 84 -10.21 -12.44 0.69
C SER A 84 -9.65 -11.60 -0.47
N PHE A 85 -9.34 -10.34 -0.23
CA PHE A 85 -8.75 -9.46 -1.22
C PHE A 85 -7.30 -9.86 -1.57
N ILE A 86 -6.51 -10.27 -0.59
CA ILE A 86 -5.15 -10.79 -0.83
C ILE A 86 -5.22 -12.03 -1.72
N ASP A 87 -6.09 -13.00 -1.40
CA ASP A 87 -6.25 -14.23 -2.19
C ASP A 87 -6.72 -13.93 -3.61
N TYR A 88 -7.69 -13.02 -3.77
CA TYR A 88 -8.17 -12.57 -5.07
C TYR A 88 -7.07 -11.94 -5.91
N MET A 89 -6.31 -10.99 -5.36
CA MET A 89 -5.28 -10.25 -6.10
C MET A 89 -4.09 -11.14 -6.47
N THR A 90 -3.67 -12.05 -5.60
CA THR A 90 -2.62 -13.02 -5.90
C THR A 90 -3.05 -13.98 -7.01
N SER A 91 -4.31 -14.42 -7.02
CA SER A 91 -4.88 -15.25 -8.08
C SER A 91 -5.01 -14.49 -9.40
N LEU A 92 -5.51 -13.25 -9.36
CA LEU A 92 -5.67 -12.39 -10.54
C LEU A 92 -4.31 -12.11 -11.21
N SER A 93 -3.27 -11.87 -10.43
CA SER A 93 -1.93 -11.58 -10.95
C SER A 93 -1.38 -12.71 -11.84
N MET A 94 -1.76 -13.96 -11.55
CA MET A 94 -1.36 -15.12 -12.34
C MET A 94 -1.97 -15.17 -13.75
N SER A 95 -3.01 -14.38 -14.02
CA SER A 95 -3.68 -14.32 -15.32
C SER A 95 -3.11 -13.26 -16.26
N ASP A 96 -2.21 -12.39 -15.80
CA ASP A 96 -1.58 -11.36 -16.63
C ASP A 96 -0.48 -11.98 -17.51
N LYS A 97 -0.80 -12.13 -18.80
CA LYS A 97 0.07 -12.82 -19.78
C LYS A 97 0.64 -11.89 -20.88
N GLY A 98 0.37 -10.60 -20.79
CA GLY A 98 0.70 -9.68 -21.87
C GLY A 98 -0.12 -9.95 -23.15
N ARG A 99 0.33 -9.40 -24.28
CA ARG A 99 -0.34 -9.55 -25.58
C ARG A 99 0.69 -9.74 -26.69
N VAL A 100 0.38 -10.57 -27.66
CA VAL A 100 1.14 -10.72 -28.90
C VAL A 100 0.25 -10.27 -30.06
N LEU A 101 0.74 -9.34 -30.86
CA LEU A 101 0.04 -8.79 -32.00
C LEU A 101 0.82 -9.10 -33.26
N GLN A 102 0.10 -9.36 -34.35
CA GLN A 102 0.69 -9.44 -35.69
C GLN A 102 0.95 -8.01 -36.20
N ASN A 103 2.06 -7.84 -36.95
CA ASN A 103 2.35 -6.60 -37.63
C ASN A 103 1.97 -6.71 -39.12
N SER A 104 1.74 -5.56 -39.77
CA SER A 104 1.58 -5.45 -41.22
C SER A 104 2.88 -5.68 -42.00
N ILE A 105 4.02 -5.62 -41.33
CA ILE A 105 5.33 -5.91 -41.89
C ILE A 105 5.61 -7.41 -41.77
N ALA A 106 5.96 -8.04 -42.87
CA ALA A 106 6.25 -9.47 -42.90
C ALA A 106 7.44 -9.82 -41.98
N ASN A 107 7.29 -10.93 -41.23
CA ASN A 107 8.28 -11.44 -40.28
C ASN A 107 8.51 -10.55 -39.02
N GLU A 108 7.62 -9.60 -38.73
CA GLU A 108 7.63 -8.86 -37.47
C GLU A 108 6.49 -9.28 -36.55
N THR A 109 6.79 -9.34 -35.25
CA THR A 109 5.83 -9.62 -34.20
C THR A 109 5.94 -8.54 -33.12
N ILE A 110 4.81 -7.99 -32.71
CA ILE A 110 4.75 -7.01 -31.61
C ILE A 110 4.37 -7.74 -30.33
N GLN A 111 5.17 -7.56 -29.28
CA GLN A 111 4.86 -8.06 -27.94
C GLN A 111 4.62 -6.89 -27.01
N ILE A 112 3.46 -6.91 -26.31
CA ILE A 112 3.12 -5.96 -25.25
C ILE A 112 3.32 -6.68 -23.93
N ILE A 113 4.24 -6.20 -23.10
CA ILE A 113 4.54 -6.73 -21.79
C ILE A 113 4.28 -5.66 -20.73
N ASN A 114 3.67 -6.06 -19.60
CA ASN A 114 3.50 -5.18 -18.46
C ASN A 114 4.79 -5.15 -17.63
N LYS A 115 5.18 -3.95 -17.20
CA LYS A 115 6.35 -3.74 -16.32
C LYS A 115 5.92 -2.99 -15.07
N PRO A 116 6.59 -3.21 -13.92
CA PRO A 116 6.41 -2.38 -12.74
C PRO A 116 6.66 -0.91 -13.05
N ILE A 117 5.83 -0.03 -12.49
CA ILE A 117 5.99 1.42 -12.68
C ILE A 117 7.09 2.00 -11.78
N GLY A 118 7.48 1.31 -10.71
CA GLY A 118 8.48 1.76 -9.75
C GLY A 118 7.93 1.94 -8.33
N VAL A 119 8.34 3.03 -7.67
CA VAL A 119 7.85 3.38 -6.33
C VAL A 119 6.47 4.01 -6.42
N THR A 120 5.54 3.51 -5.61
CA THR A 120 4.18 4.06 -5.51
C THR A 120 3.93 4.66 -4.12
N ALA A 121 3.00 5.59 -4.02
CA ALA A 121 2.52 6.10 -2.74
C ALA A 121 1.06 5.73 -2.52
N GLY A 122 0.70 5.44 -1.28
CA GLY A 122 -0.68 5.15 -0.86
C GLY A 122 -1.11 6.04 0.29
N ILE A 123 -2.20 6.80 0.13
CA ILE A 123 -2.81 7.59 1.20
C ILE A 123 -4.09 6.89 1.64
N VAL A 124 -4.13 6.48 2.91
CA VAL A 124 -5.16 5.61 3.48
C VAL A 124 -6.06 6.40 4.42
N PRO A 125 -7.39 6.28 4.30
CA PRO A 125 -8.35 6.94 5.19
C PRO A 125 -8.55 6.15 6.50
N TRP A 126 -9.27 6.77 7.45
CA TRP A 126 -9.55 6.20 8.76
C TRP A 126 -10.72 5.20 8.79
N ASN A 127 -11.67 5.29 7.84
CA ASN A 127 -12.95 4.59 7.93
C ASN A 127 -12.89 3.08 7.62
N ALA A 128 -11.92 2.64 6.82
CA ALA A 128 -11.66 1.23 6.52
C ALA A 128 -10.14 1.01 6.34
N PRO A 129 -9.32 1.29 7.38
CA PRO A 129 -7.87 1.40 7.27
C PRO A 129 -7.21 0.10 6.84
N ILE A 130 -7.67 -1.08 7.32
CA ILE A 130 -7.07 -2.37 6.98
C ILE A 130 -7.34 -2.71 5.50
N LEU A 131 -8.60 -2.68 5.10
CA LEU A 131 -8.99 -3.06 3.74
C LEU A 131 -8.42 -2.10 2.69
N VAL A 132 -8.46 -0.79 2.96
CA VAL A 132 -7.93 0.21 2.02
C VAL A 132 -6.40 0.16 1.96
N LEU A 133 -5.72 -0.12 3.08
CA LEU A 133 -4.28 -0.41 3.09
C LEU A 133 -3.96 -1.58 2.16
N MET A 134 -4.64 -2.72 2.34
CA MET A 134 -4.42 -3.90 1.51
C MET A 134 -4.70 -3.63 0.03
N ARG A 135 -5.72 -2.83 -0.29
CA ARG A 135 -6.04 -2.41 -1.67
C ARG A 135 -4.97 -1.55 -2.34
N LYS A 136 -4.05 -0.98 -1.58
CA LYS A 136 -2.91 -0.22 -2.12
C LYS A 136 -1.64 -1.05 -2.10
N VAL A 137 -1.35 -1.72 -1.00
CA VAL A 137 -0.14 -2.53 -0.81
C VAL A 137 -0.12 -3.75 -1.74
N ILE A 138 -1.18 -4.56 -1.72
CA ILE A 138 -1.17 -5.85 -2.41
C ILE A 138 -1.01 -5.71 -3.94
N PRO A 139 -1.79 -4.86 -4.64
CA PRO A 139 -1.59 -4.67 -6.09
C PRO A 139 -0.19 -4.14 -6.42
N ALA A 140 0.35 -3.21 -5.63
CA ALA A 140 1.67 -2.65 -5.86
C ALA A 140 2.75 -3.74 -5.81
N ILE A 141 2.83 -4.50 -4.71
CA ILE A 141 3.91 -5.47 -4.53
C ILE A 141 3.76 -6.71 -5.44
N VAL A 142 2.54 -7.18 -5.72
CA VAL A 142 2.31 -8.30 -6.64
C VAL A 142 2.76 -7.95 -8.07
N THR A 143 2.54 -6.70 -8.49
CA THR A 143 2.98 -6.24 -9.83
C THR A 143 4.46 -5.89 -9.90
N GLY A 144 5.20 -5.96 -8.78
CA GLY A 144 6.64 -5.69 -8.73
C GLY A 144 7.03 -4.25 -8.39
N CYS A 145 6.06 -3.44 -7.96
CA CYS A 145 6.30 -2.10 -7.41
C CYS A 145 6.62 -2.17 -5.92
N SER A 146 7.15 -1.08 -5.38
CA SER A 146 7.16 -0.81 -3.94
C SER A 146 6.11 0.23 -3.58
N VAL A 147 5.82 0.39 -2.27
CA VAL A 147 4.81 1.33 -1.82
C VAL A 147 5.19 2.02 -0.51
N VAL A 148 5.05 3.34 -0.49
CA VAL A 148 5.16 4.18 0.71
C VAL A 148 3.75 4.61 1.12
N ILE A 149 3.33 4.24 2.32
CA ILE A 149 1.97 4.44 2.84
C ILE A 149 1.96 5.58 3.87
N LYS A 150 1.08 6.55 3.65
CA LYS A 150 0.66 7.49 4.68
C LYS A 150 -0.69 7.03 5.25
N PRO A 151 -0.74 6.57 6.50
CA PRO A 151 -2.01 6.28 7.17
C PRO A 151 -2.75 7.58 7.52
N SER A 152 -4.05 7.46 7.82
CA SER A 152 -4.77 8.55 8.49
C SER A 152 -4.23 8.72 9.91
N GLU A 153 -4.19 9.95 10.37
CA GLU A 153 -3.80 10.33 11.74
C GLU A 153 -4.68 9.65 12.80
N GLU A 154 -5.94 9.39 12.44
CA GLU A 154 -6.95 8.77 13.31
C GLU A 154 -6.78 7.25 13.49
N THR A 155 -6.00 6.58 12.63
CA THR A 155 -5.86 5.10 12.62
C THR A 155 -4.43 4.66 12.31
N THR A 156 -3.46 5.39 12.82
CA THR A 156 -2.04 5.14 12.53
C THR A 156 -1.49 3.93 13.28
N LEU A 157 -1.86 3.70 14.54
CA LEU A 157 -1.36 2.56 15.33
C LEU A 157 -1.72 1.23 14.69
N LEU A 158 -2.96 1.09 14.21
CA LEU A 158 -3.41 -0.08 13.50
C LEU A 158 -2.56 -0.35 12.24
N THR A 159 -2.25 0.69 11.49
CA THR A 159 -1.40 0.58 10.30
C THR A 159 0.04 0.21 10.67
N LEU A 160 0.59 0.76 11.75
CA LEU A 160 1.92 0.40 12.25
C LEU A 160 1.97 -1.05 12.73
N ARG A 161 0.89 -1.54 13.38
CA ARG A 161 0.78 -2.95 13.77
C ARG A 161 0.78 -3.88 12.56
N LEU A 162 0.09 -3.51 11.47
CA LEU A 162 0.14 -4.24 10.20
C LEU A 162 1.53 -4.19 9.55
N ALA A 163 2.25 -3.07 9.67
CA ALA A 163 3.64 -2.96 9.20
C ALA A 163 4.58 -3.96 9.90
N GLU A 164 4.34 -4.28 11.17
CA GLU A 164 5.09 -5.33 11.86
C GLU A 164 4.83 -6.71 11.26
N LEU A 165 3.61 -7.00 10.83
CA LEU A 165 3.30 -8.25 10.13
C LEU A 165 3.97 -8.31 8.76
N PHE A 166 4.02 -7.19 8.03
CA PHE A 166 4.76 -7.14 6.76
C PHE A 166 6.24 -7.42 6.98
N ARG A 167 6.86 -6.84 8.02
CA ARG A 167 8.26 -7.10 8.39
C ARG A 167 8.52 -8.54 8.86
N ALA A 168 7.54 -9.16 9.49
CA ALA A 168 7.62 -10.57 9.92
C ALA A 168 7.36 -11.57 8.79
N SER A 169 6.95 -11.11 7.62
CA SER A 169 6.69 -11.93 6.44
C SER A 169 7.96 -12.19 5.63
N THR A 170 7.80 -12.89 4.52
CA THR A 170 8.87 -13.13 3.54
C THR A 170 9.00 -12.02 2.50
N ILE A 171 8.23 -10.94 2.63
CA ILE A 171 8.31 -9.76 1.76
C ILE A 171 9.61 -9.01 2.11
N PRO A 172 10.46 -8.68 1.14
CA PRO A 172 11.71 -7.97 1.40
C PRO A 172 11.51 -6.64 2.13
N ALA A 173 12.41 -6.37 3.09
CA ALA A 173 12.43 -5.09 3.77
C ALA A 173 12.60 -3.94 2.76
N GLY A 174 11.95 -2.82 3.01
CA GLY A 174 11.98 -1.66 2.12
C GLY A 174 10.83 -1.60 1.12
N LEU A 175 10.24 -2.73 0.70
CA LEU A 175 9.14 -2.73 -0.28
C LEU A 175 7.87 -2.04 0.21
N ILE A 176 7.58 -2.13 1.51
CA ILE A 176 6.41 -1.51 2.13
C ILE A 176 6.92 -0.61 3.25
N GLN A 177 6.78 0.70 3.08
CA GLN A 177 7.15 1.70 4.07
C GLN A 177 5.89 2.40 4.60
N ILE A 178 5.87 2.67 5.90
CA ILE A 178 4.77 3.40 6.54
C ILE A 178 5.36 4.70 7.11
N VAL A 179 4.82 5.83 6.68
CA VAL A 179 5.26 7.16 7.08
C VAL A 179 4.08 7.91 7.75
N PRO A 180 4.00 7.89 9.09
CA PRO A 180 2.97 8.61 9.82
C PRO A 180 3.11 10.12 9.62
N GLY A 181 2.01 10.83 9.39
CA GLY A 181 2.06 12.28 9.23
C GLY A 181 0.74 12.85 8.75
N THR A 182 0.65 14.18 8.73
CA THR A 182 -0.55 14.87 8.29
C THR A 182 -0.70 14.85 6.76
N GLY A 183 -1.90 15.07 6.28
CA GLY A 183 -2.13 15.26 4.84
C GLY A 183 -1.37 16.45 4.27
N GLU A 184 -1.22 17.52 5.06
CA GLU A 184 -0.58 18.77 4.66
C GLU A 184 0.97 18.66 4.60
N THR A 185 1.58 17.81 5.41
CA THR A 185 3.02 17.58 5.43
C THR A 185 3.40 16.36 4.58
N VAL A 186 3.30 15.18 5.14
CA VAL A 186 3.71 13.92 4.49
C VAL A 186 2.88 13.63 3.22
N GLY A 187 1.56 13.91 3.25
CA GLY A 187 0.72 13.74 2.06
C GLY A 187 1.17 14.59 0.87
N THR A 188 1.49 15.87 1.13
CA THR A 188 2.01 16.79 0.12
C THR A 188 3.40 16.37 -0.38
N GLN A 189 4.28 15.98 0.52
CA GLN A 189 5.62 15.54 0.17
C GLN A 189 5.56 14.31 -0.76
N LEU A 190 4.76 13.30 -0.41
CA LEU A 190 4.57 12.14 -1.27
C LEU A 190 3.98 12.51 -2.64
N ALA A 191 3.03 13.46 -2.68
CA ALA A 191 2.38 13.89 -3.93
C ALA A 191 3.31 14.64 -4.87
N SER A 192 4.30 15.35 -4.35
CA SER A 192 5.24 16.17 -5.14
C SER A 192 6.62 15.53 -5.34
N HIS A 193 6.86 14.35 -4.74
CA HIS A 193 8.19 13.74 -4.78
C HIS A 193 8.49 13.15 -6.17
N LYS A 194 9.61 13.55 -6.77
CA LYS A 194 10.03 13.16 -8.13
C LYS A 194 10.19 11.66 -8.36
N ASP A 195 10.52 10.91 -7.30
CA ASP A 195 10.77 9.47 -7.36
C ASP A 195 9.51 8.63 -7.05
N ILE A 196 8.36 9.26 -6.80
CA ILE A 196 7.04 8.62 -6.74
C ILE A 196 6.41 8.61 -8.12
N GLN A 197 6.19 7.42 -8.67
CA GLN A 197 5.69 7.25 -10.04
C GLN A 197 4.16 7.16 -10.11
N LEU A 198 3.49 6.81 -9.01
CA LEU A 198 2.04 6.69 -8.93
C LEU A 198 1.56 6.95 -7.51
N ILE A 199 0.45 7.68 -7.39
CA ILE A 199 -0.22 7.90 -6.12
C ILE A 199 -1.62 7.29 -6.15
N SER A 200 -1.88 6.42 -5.18
CA SER A 200 -3.22 5.89 -4.92
C SER A 200 -3.80 6.55 -3.69
N LEU A 201 -4.69 7.52 -3.89
CA LEU A 201 -5.33 8.26 -2.81
C LEU A 201 -6.75 7.78 -2.56
N THR A 202 -7.10 7.61 -1.29
CA THR A 202 -8.48 7.47 -0.81
C THR A 202 -8.64 8.41 0.38
N GLY A 203 -9.49 9.41 0.26
CA GLY A 203 -9.63 10.44 1.29
C GLY A 203 -10.71 11.48 0.97
N SER A 204 -10.60 12.66 1.57
CA SER A 204 -11.53 13.78 1.38
C SER A 204 -11.34 14.44 0.01
N MET A 205 -12.36 15.21 -0.45
CA MET A 205 -12.26 16.02 -1.66
C MET A 205 -11.05 16.98 -1.61
N ARG A 206 -10.73 17.55 -0.44
CA ARG A 206 -9.56 18.42 -0.24
C ARG A 206 -8.25 17.67 -0.53
N ALA A 207 -8.13 16.43 -0.06
CA ALA A 207 -6.96 15.59 -0.31
C ALA A 207 -6.82 15.22 -1.79
N VAL A 208 -7.95 14.90 -2.47
CA VAL A 208 -7.95 14.59 -3.91
C VAL A 208 -7.54 15.81 -4.74
N SER A 209 -8.09 16.99 -4.43
CA SER A 209 -7.75 18.24 -5.13
C SER A 209 -6.26 18.55 -5.06
N TYR A 210 -5.62 18.26 -3.92
CA TYR A 210 -4.20 18.51 -3.70
C TYR A 210 -3.32 17.63 -4.61
N THR A 211 -3.65 16.35 -4.72
CA THR A 211 -2.87 15.43 -5.57
C THR A 211 -3.02 15.74 -7.06
N HIS A 212 -4.18 16.18 -7.52
CA HIS A 212 -4.40 16.55 -8.92
C HIS A 212 -3.67 17.84 -9.33
N LEU A 213 -3.44 18.76 -8.39
CA LEU A 213 -2.75 20.03 -8.68
C LEU A 213 -1.22 19.92 -8.65
N THR A 214 -0.68 18.90 -7.98
CA THR A 214 0.78 18.76 -7.76
C THR A 214 1.45 17.71 -8.63
N LEU A 215 0.70 16.74 -9.18
CA LEU A 215 1.26 15.78 -10.13
C LEU A 215 1.58 16.48 -11.46
N PRO A 216 2.80 16.32 -12.00
CA PRO A 216 3.11 16.83 -13.32
C PRO A 216 2.17 16.17 -14.34
N THR A 217 1.36 16.99 -15.02
CA THR A 217 0.54 16.52 -16.12
C THR A 217 1.46 16.22 -17.29
N ILE A 218 1.89 14.97 -17.43
CA ILE A 218 2.61 14.54 -18.62
C ILE A 218 1.56 14.38 -19.71
N CYS A 219 1.30 15.46 -20.46
CA CYS A 219 0.72 15.35 -21.79
C CYS A 219 1.79 14.83 -22.75
N SER A 220 1.92 13.51 -22.87
CA SER A 220 2.60 12.91 -24.02
C SER A 220 1.54 12.76 -25.12
N VAL A 221 1.67 13.57 -26.17
CA VAL A 221 0.99 13.39 -27.44
C VAL A 221 1.66 12.27 -28.19
#